data_a7c29a5b3c88ac4e80cf9c9fd13e9172
#
_entry.id   a7c29a5b3c88ac4e80cf9c9fd13e9172
#
_cell.length_a   1.000
_cell.length_b   1.000
_cell.length_c   1.000
_cell.angle_alpha   90.00
_cell.angle_beta   90.00
_cell.angle_gamma   90.00
#
_symmetry.space_group_name_H-M   'P 1'
#
loop_
_entity.id
_entity.type
_entity.pdbx_description
1 polymer ?
#
loop_
_entity_poly.entity_id
_entity_poly.type
_entity_poly.pdbx_seq_one_letter_code
_entity_poly.pdbx_strand_id
1 'polypeptide(L)'
;TFTVAALRAIGIPARQVYTPRWAHTDDNHAWVEVWTDGKWSFLGACEPEPELNMAWFNEPASRAMLMHTLVFGDYDGPEDEIRRTENFTEINVIGNYVKTRRNIVTVKDSTGNIVTGANVGFCIYNYGEMFPAVTLKTDQNGQASLHTGIGDMFVWASSGGSYGTGLLHTDRAEDCELVVTLDHNDTEMMDIDIDINPPAPGRIPAEASEAAVAANKLRLAREDSLRLAYTATFTDEVNAAERLGLATEYSDAACKQLIDAKGNWREIREFMVKANDNDLLREGLEMLKTLSRKDIRD
;
A
#
# COMPACT_ATOMS: atom_id res chain seq x y z
N THR A 1 1.83 -12.64 2.90
CA THR A 1 1.24 -13.99 2.74
C THR A 1 1.95 -15.04 3.59
N PHE A 2 3.29 -15.20 3.50
CA PHE A 2 4.04 -16.23 4.24
C PHE A 2 3.84 -16.12 5.76
N THR A 3 4.01 -14.95 6.35
CA THR A 3 3.87 -14.70 7.80
C THR A 3 2.47 -15.08 8.31
N VAL A 4 1.42 -14.71 7.58
CA VAL A 4 0.03 -15.10 7.91
C VAL A 4 -0.14 -16.61 7.86
N ALA A 5 0.40 -17.27 6.83
CA ALA A 5 0.30 -18.73 6.70
C ALA A 5 1.06 -19.45 7.83
N ALA A 6 2.27 -18.99 8.17
CA ALA A 6 3.08 -19.57 9.24
C ALA A 6 2.40 -19.44 10.62
N LEU A 7 1.84 -18.26 10.93
CA LEU A 7 1.12 -18.02 12.19
C LEU A 7 -0.13 -18.90 12.29
N ARG A 8 -0.92 -18.98 11.21
CA ARG A 8 -2.11 -19.85 11.18
C ARG A 8 -1.77 -21.33 11.31
N ALA A 9 -0.63 -21.77 10.74
CA ALA A 9 -0.17 -23.16 10.86
C ALA A 9 0.15 -23.58 12.30
N ILE A 10 0.50 -22.65 13.17
CA ILE A 10 0.73 -22.90 14.60
C ILE A 10 -0.46 -22.49 15.49
N GLY A 11 -1.62 -22.22 14.88
CA GLY A 11 -2.87 -21.94 15.60
C GLY A 11 -3.05 -20.49 16.06
N ILE A 12 -2.23 -19.55 15.59
CA ILE A 12 -2.39 -18.12 15.88
C ILE A 12 -3.27 -17.49 14.79
N PRO A 13 -4.44 -16.92 15.12
CA PRO A 13 -5.25 -16.19 14.15
C PRO A 13 -4.46 -14.99 13.61
N ALA A 14 -4.34 -14.92 12.32
CA ALA A 14 -3.61 -13.84 11.64
C ALA A 14 -4.29 -13.46 10.33
N ARG A 15 -4.18 -12.18 9.96
CA ARG A 15 -4.75 -11.66 8.73
C ARG A 15 -3.83 -10.62 8.09
N GLN A 16 -3.95 -10.45 6.79
CA GLN A 16 -3.31 -9.35 6.09
C GLN A 16 -4.20 -8.11 6.21
N VAL A 17 -3.60 -6.99 6.58
CA VAL A 17 -4.23 -5.67 6.57
C VAL A 17 -3.54 -4.81 5.53
N TYR A 18 -4.29 -3.93 4.88
CA TYR A 18 -3.72 -2.98 3.94
C TYR A 18 -4.47 -1.64 3.97
N THR A 19 -3.75 -0.57 3.69
CA THR A 19 -4.34 0.70 3.31
C THR A 19 -4.41 0.78 1.78
N PRO A 20 -5.57 1.04 1.18
CA PRO A 20 -5.67 1.09 -0.27
C PRO A 20 -4.86 2.24 -0.87
N ARG A 21 -4.85 3.38 -0.18
CA ARG A 21 -4.05 4.58 -0.49
C ARG A 21 -3.80 5.37 0.78
N TRP A 22 -2.61 5.94 0.91
CA TRP A 22 -2.32 6.95 1.92
C TRP A 22 -2.90 8.30 1.49
N ALA A 23 -3.45 9.07 2.43
CA ALA A 23 -3.94 10.42 2.15
C ALA A 23 -2.86 11.51 2.26
N HIS A 24 -1.67 11.17 2.74
CA HIS A 24 -0.57 12.12 2.98
C HIS A 24 0.66 11.89 2.09
N THR A 25 0.67 10.81 1.30
CA THR A 25 1.76 10.47 0.38
C THR A 25 1.27 9.53 -0.71
N ASP A 26 1.88 9.61 -1.88
CA ASP A 26 1.59 8.77 -3.05
C ASP A 26 2.11 7.34 -2.85
N ASP A 27 1.38 6.53 -2.09
CA ASP A 27 1.71 5.13 -1.83
C ASP A 27 0.53 4.36 -1.23
N ASN A 28 0.72 3.08 -1.03
CA ASN A 28 -0.10 2.18 -0.23
C ASN A 28 0.81 1.27 0.61
N HIS A 29 0.24 0.49 1.53
CA HIS A 29 1.02 -0.48 2.30
C HIS A 29 0.15 -1.65 2.76
N ALA A 30 0.81 -2.79 3.02
CA ALA A 30 0.18 -3.98 3.57
C ALA A 30 1.09 -4.63 4.62
N TRP A 31 0.49 -5.11 5.69
CA TRP A 31 1.18 -5.75 6.81
C TRP A 31 0.35 -6.90 7.39
N VAL A 32 0.66 -7.35 8.59
CA VAL A 32 0.00 -8.47 9.25
C VAL A 32 -0.60 -8.01 10.56
N GLU A 33 -1.82 -8.46 10.88
CA GLU A 33 -2.37 -8.47 12.22
C GLU A 33 -2.45 -9.90 12.77
N VAL A 34 -2.23 -10.01 14.08
CA VAL A 34 -2.38 -11.24 14.85
C VAL A 34 -3.34 -11.03 16.01
N TRP A 35 -4.12 -12.04 16.33
CA TRP A 35 -5.01 -12.02 17.48
C TRP A 35 -4.30 -12.57 18.71
N THR A 36 -4.02 -11.71 19.66
CA THR A 36 -3.39 -12.05 20.93
C THR A 36 -4.06 -11.28 22.06
N ASP A 37 -4.16 -11.88 23.24
CA ASP A 37 -4.70 -11.24 24.44
C ASP A 37 -6.06 -10.55 24.23
N GLY A 38 -6.92 -11.16 23.40
CA GLY A 38 -8.27 -10.66 23.14
C GLY A 38 -8.38 -9.45 22.22
N LYS A 39 -7.32 -9.13 21.47
CA LYS A 39 -7.31 -8.01 20.51
C LYS A 39 -6.43 -8.30 19.30
N TRP A 40 -6.66 -7.55 18.23
CA TRP A 40 -5.77 -7.51 17.08
C TRP A 40 -4.57 -6.60 17.35
N SER A 41 -3.38 -7.11 17.05
CA SER A 41 -2.12 -6.37 17.13
C SER A 41 -1.36 -6.54 15.82
N PHE A 42 -0.66 -5.51 15.37
CA PHE A 42 0.03 -5.55 14.08
C PHE A 42 1.54 -5.81 14.22
N LEU A 43 2.12 -6.29 13.12
CA LEU A 43 3.57 -6.44 12.93
C LEU A 43 3.93 -6.26 11.45
N GLY A 44 5.15 -5.85 11.18
CA GLY A 44 5.73 -5.85 9.84
C GLY A 44 5.85 -7.29 9.31
N ALA A 45 5.56 -7.50 8.03
CA ALA A 45 5.56 -8.83 7.43
C ALA A 45 6.97 -9.36 7.13
N CYS A 46 7.90 -8.46 6.79
CA CYS A 46 9.27 -8.77 6.39
C CYS A 46 10.31 -8.27 7.40
N GLU A 47 9.92 -7.39 8.29
CA GLU A 47 10.75 -6.66 9.23
C GLU A 47 10.13 -6.77 10.63
N PRO A 48 10.17 -7.96 11.27
CA PRO A 48 9.55 -8.14 12.57
C PRO A 48 10.25 -7.27 13.61
N GLU A 49 9.49 -6.41 14.22
CA GLU A 49 9.94 -5.57 15.32
C GLU A 49 9.98 -6.36 16.65
N PRO A 50 10.69 -5.87 17.68
CA PRO A 50 10.80 -6.57 18.97
C PRO A 50 9.46 -6.76 19.68
N GLU A 51 8.50 -5.88 19.46
CA GLU A 51 7.18 -5.88 20.09
C GLU A 51 6.08 -5.72 19.03
N LEU A 52 4.90 -6.23 19.33
CA LEU A 52 3.71 -5.99 18.51
C LEU A 52 3.30 -4.51 18.57
N ASN A 53 2.60 -4.05 17.55
CA ASN A 53 2.18 -2.65 17.36
C ASN A 53 3.36 -1.67 17.22
N MET A 54 4.50 -2.20 16.86
CA MET A 54 5.69 -1.43 16.51
C MET A 54 6.09 -1.77 15.07
N ALA A 55 6.23 -0.76 14.23
CA ALA A 55 6.67 -0.91 12.84
C ALA A 55 7.18 0.44 12.31
N TRP A 56 7.98 0.43 11.24
CA TRP A 56 8.44 1.65 10.59
C TRP A 56 7.26 2.51 10.08
N PHE A 57 6.14 1.88 9.78
CA PHE A 57 4.93 2.56 9.28
C PHE A 57 3.99 3.08 10.40
N ASN A 58 4.42 3.13 11.66
CA ASN A 58 3.58 3.64 12.75
C ASN A 58 3.12 5.08 12.49
N GLU A 59 4.02 5.95 12.04
CA GLU A 59 3.67 7.33 11.70
C GLU A 59 2.72 7.40 10.48
N PRO A 60 3.02 6.78 9.32
CA PRO A 60 2.06 6.67 8.22
C PRO A 60 0.69 6.10 8.64
N ALA A 61 0.67 5.03 9.44
CA ALA A 61 -0.57 4.41 9.91
C ALA A 61 -1.40 5.37 10.77
N SER A 62 -0.76 6.25 11.55
CA SER A 62 -1.44 7.26 12.36
C SER A 62 -2.19 8.32 11.56
N ARG A 63 -1.92 8.40 10.25
CA ARG A 63 -2.55 9.32 9.29
C ARG A 63 -3.49 8.61 8.31
N ALA A 64 -3.77 7.32 8.53
CA ALA A 64 -4.61 6.58 7.61
C ALA A 64 -6.06 7.04 7.65
N MET A 65 -6.70 7.05 6.50
CA MET A 65 -8.13 7.27 6.36
C MET A 65 -8.89 5.96 6.39
N LEU A 66 -8.31 4.88 5.86
CA LEU A 66 -8.92 3.56 5.69
C LEU A 66 -7.88 2.47 5.90
N MET A 67 -8.30 1.35 6.50
CA MET A 67 -7.53 0.12 6.60
C MET A 67 -8.45 -1.06 6.42
N HIS A 68 -8.13 -1.92 5.48
CA HIS A 68 -8.97 -3.02 5.05
C HIS A 68 -8.35 -4.37 5.37
N THR A 69 -9.20 -5.37 5.57
CA THR A 69 -8.81 -6.77 5.62
C THR A 69 -9.89 -7.64 4.99
N LEU A 70 -9.52 -8.87 4.62
CA LEU A 70 -10.45 -9.87 4.10
C LEU A 70 -10.76 -10.90 5.16
N VAL A 71 -12.04 -11.13 5.41
CA VAL A 71 -12.55 -12.23 6.22
C VAL A 71 -13.07 -13.32 5.27
N PHE A 72 -12.50 -14.52 5.35
CA PHE A 72 -12.93 -15.68 4.56
C PHE A 72 -13.94 -16.46 5.40
N GLY A 73 -15.18 -16.44 4.97
CA GLY A 73 -16.33 -17.04 5.66
C GLY A 73 -17.41 -16.00 5.96
N ASP A 74 -18.39 -16.39 6.72
CA ASP A 74 -19.47 -15.49 7.17
C ASP A 74 -18.92 -14.48 8.16
N TYR A 75 -19.31 -13.23 7.96
CA TYR A 75 -18.94 -12.11 8.82
C TYR A 75 -20.19 -11.37 9.29
N ASP A 76 -20.29 -11.17 10.62
CA ASP A 76 -21.37 -10.47 11.30
C ASP A 76 -20.85 -9.52 12.40
N GLY A 77 -19.57 -9.11 12.29
CA GLY A 77 -18.92 -8.20 13.23
C GLY A 77 -19.36 -6.74 13.08
N PRO A 78 -18.84 -5.85 13.95
CA PRO A 78 -19.26 -4.46 14.04
C PRO A 78 -18.57 -3.52 13.03
N GLU A 79 -17.54 -3.98 12.33
CA GLU A 79 -16.78 -3.16 11.38
C GLU A 79 -17.58 -2.91 10.11
N ASP A 80 -17.35 -1.77 9.46
CA ASP A 80 -17.99 -1.44 8.19
C ASP A 80 -17.65 -2.50 7.13
N GLU A 81 -18.68 -3.05 6.53
CA GLU A 81 -18.55 -3.92 5.37
C GLU A 81 -18.31 -3.06 4.12
N ILE A 82 -17.13 -3.25 3.49
CA ILE A 82 -16.78 -2.56 2.26
C ILE A 82 -17.36 -3.30 1.05
N ARG A 83 -17.21 -4.62 1.06
CA ARG A 83 -17.67 -5.49 -0.03
C ARG A 83 -17.86 -6.91 0.45
N ARG A 84 -18.92 -7.55 0.00
CA ARG A 84 -19.18 -8.97 0.21
C ARG A 84 -19.19 -9.72 -1.11
N THR A 85 -18.57 -10.89 -1.11
CA THR A 85 -18.58 -11.85 -2.22
C THR A 85 -18.95 -13.23 -1.69
N GLU A 86 -19.05 -14.22 -2.55
CA GLU A 86 -19.25 -15.61 -2.14
C GLU A 86 -18.08 -16.19 -1.31
N ASN A 87 -16.88 -15.64 -1.46
CA ASN A 87 -15.66 -16.19 -0.87
C ASN A 87 -15.13 -15.40 0.32
N PHE A 88 -15.46 -14.11 0.42
CA PHE A 88 -14.96 -13.24 1.48
C PHE A 88 -15.84 -12.01 1.69
N THR A 89 -15.72 -11.44 2.87
CA THR A 89 -16.16 -10.08 3.20
C THR A 89 -14.92 -9.21 3.43
N GLU A 90 -14.85 -8.09 2.75
CA GLU A 90 -13.85 -7.05 2.95
C GLU A 90 -14.40 -6.05 3.98
N ILE A 91 -13.66 -5.81 5.04
CA ILE A 91 -14.07 -4.95 6.15
C ILE A 91 -13.04 -3.85 6.44
N ASN A 92 -13.52 -2.76 7.01
CA ASN A 92 -12.71 -1.62 7.40
C ASN A 92 -12.30 -1.72 8.87
N VAL A 93 -11.02 -1.90 9.13
CA VAL A 93 -10.46 -2.08 10.48
C VAL A 93 -9.71 -0.84 10.98
N ILE A 94 -9.97 0.32 10.38
CA ILE A 94 -9.29 1.60 10.72
C ILE A 94 -9.35 1.93 12.21
N GLY A 95 -10.42 1.53 12.91
CA GLY A 95 -10.59 1.75 14.35
C GLY A 95 -9.54 1.08 15.24
N ASN A 96 -8.80 0.07 14.73
CA ASN A 96 -7.67 -0.54 15.46
C ASN A 96 -6.43 0.38 15.51
N TYR A 97 -6.38 1.42 14.67
CA TYR A 97 -5.19 2.24 14.45
C TYR A 97 -5.36 3.69 14.86
N VAL A 98 -6.51 4.28 14.57
CA VAL A 98 -6.75 5.71 14.81
C VAL A 98 -8.14 5.94 15.41
N LYS A 99 -8.35 7.13 15.95
CA LYS A 99 -9.71 7.61 16.21
C LYS A 99 -10.45 7.70 14.90
N THR A 100 -11.64 7.14 14.87
CA THR A 100 -12.49 7.17 13.70
C THR A 100 -13.61 8.17 13.86
N ARG A 101 -14.17 8.53 12.72
CA ARG A 101 -15.39 9.29 12.61
C ARG A 101 -16.32 8.61 11.62
N ARG A 102 -17.60 8.59 11.94
CA ARG A 102 -18.63 8.15 11.03
C ARG A 102 -18.97 9.26 10.06
N ASN A 103 -18.89 8.98 8.76
CA ASN A 103 -19.33 9.88 7.71
C ASN A 103 -20.62 9.33 7.12
N ILE A 104 -21.63 10.18 6.96
CA ILE A 104 -22.94 9.82 6.40
C ILE A 104 -23.15 10.68 5.15
N VAL A 105 -23.26 10.05 4.01
CA VAL A 105 -23.53 10.71 2.73
C VAL A 105 -24.96 10.42 2.30
N THR A 106 -25.78 11.46 2.18
CA THR A 106 -27.13 11.38 1.65
C THR A 106 -27.15 11.83 0.21
N VAL A 107 -27.60 10.99 -0.70
CA VAL A 107 -27.69 11.30 -2.14
C VAL A 107 -29.11 11.68 -2.55
N LYS A 108 -29.23 12.82 -3.24
CA LYS A 108 -30.49 13.35 -3.77
C LYS A 108 -30.39 13.56 -5.27
N ASP A 109 -31.51 13.46 -5.96
CA ASP A 109 -31.62 13.90 -7.35
C ASP A 109 -31.74 15.43 -7.46
N SER A 110 -31.72 15.96 -8.68
CA SER A 110 -31.86 17.41 -8.94
C SER A 110 -33.19 18.02 -8.50
N THR A 111 -34.17 17.18 -8.16
CA THR A 111 -35.51 17.60 -7.68
C THR A 111 -35.60 17.49 -6.13
N GLY A 112 -34.58 17.01 -5.49
CA GLY A 112 -34.47 16.91 -4.03
C GLY A 112 -34.95 15.59 -3.43
N ASN A 113 -35.33 14.61 -4.25
CA ASN A 113 -35.72 13.29 -3.76
C ASN A 113 -34.49 12.46 -3.43
N ILE A 114 -34.60 11.59 -2.42
CA ILE A 114 -33.55 10.63 -2.08
C ILE A 114 -33.35 9.62 -3.21
N VAL A 115 -32.09 9.21 -3.43
CA VAL A 115 -31.72 8.21 -4.44
C VAL A 115 -31.21 6.96 -3.76
N THR A 116 -31.97 5.86 -3.83
CA THR A 116 -31.61 4.55 -3.34
C THR A 116 -30.73 3.82 -4.37
N GLY A 117 -29.70 3.11 -3.90
CA GLY A 117 -28.80 2.32 -4.75
C GLY A 117 -27.80 3.14 -5.56
N ALA A 118 -27.68 4.45 -5.31
CA ALA A 118 -26.63 5.28 -5.90
C ALA A 118 -25.25 4.78 -5.43
N ASN A 119 -24.28 4.82 -6.33
CA ASN A 119 -22.89 4.57 -5.95
C ASN A 119 -22.32 5.82 -5.28
N VAL A 120 -21.67 5.63 -4.14
CA VAL A 120 -20.98 6.69 -3.38
C VAL A 120 -19.52 6.27 -3.24
N GLY A 121 -18.63 6.91 -3.99
CA GLY A 121 -17.19 6.75 -3.91
C GLY A 121 -16.62 7.68 -2.83
N PHE A 122 -15.98 7.10 -1.83
CA PHE A 122 -15.16 7.80 -0.84
C PHE A 122 -13.74 7.84 -1.39
N CYS A 123 -13.31 9.03 -1.82
CA CYS A 123 -12.09 9.18 -2.61
C CYS A 123 -10.96 9.81 -1.80
N ILE A 124 -9.76 9.27 -1.99
CA ILE A 124 -8.50 9.82 -1.48
C ILE A 124 -7.71 10.38 -2.65
N TYR A 125 -7.19 11.60 -2.51
CA TYR A 125 -6.27 12.16 -3.51
C TYR A 125 -4.91 11.46 -3.39
N ASN A 126 -4.49 10.78 -4.46
CA ASN A 126 -3.27 10.01 -4.46
C ASN A 126 -2.84 9.73 -5.92
N TYR A 127 -1.54 9.81 -6.23
CA TYR A 127 -0.99 9.69 -7.60
C TYR A 127 -1.66 10.62 -8.62
N GLY A 128 -2.04 11.82 -8.20
CA GLY A 128 -2.64 12.82 -9.09
C GLY A 128 -4.10 12.55 -9.47
N GLU A 129 -4.80 11.65 -8.76
CA GLU A 129 -6.21 11.32 -9.00
C GLU A 129 -7.04 11.28 -7.71
N MET A 130 -8.33 11.49 -7.83
CA MET A 130 -9.31 11.21 -6.77
C MET A 130 -9.65 9.72 -6.80
N PHE A 131 -8.81 8.91 -6.16
CA PHE A 131 -8.95 7.46 -6.13
C PHE A 131 -10.14 7.04 -5.24
N PRO A 132 -11.18 6.36 -5.76
CA PRO A 132 -12.31 5.87 -4.97
C PRO A 132 -11.85 4.66 -4.13
N ALA A 133 -11.34 4.92 -2.94
CA ALA A 133 -10.81 3.89 -2.05
C ALA A 133 -11.91 2.94 -1.53
N VAL A 134 -13.13 3.44 -1.39
CA VAL A 134 -14.34 2.67 -1.07
C VAL A 134 -15.49 3.17 -1.92
N THR A 135 -16.29 2.25 -2.46
CA THR A 135 -17.55 2.59 -3.11
C THR A 135 -18.68 1.79 -2.46
N LEU A 136 -19.62 2.50 -1.86
CA LEU A 136 -20.81 1.94 -1.23
C LEU A 136 -22.06 2.29 -2.05
N LYS A 137 -23.14 1.56 -1.81
CA LYS A 137 -24.47 1.90 -2.35
C LYS A 137 -25.31 2.54 -1.27
N THR A 138 -26.08 3.56 -1.66
CA THR A 138 -27.06 4.14 -0.75
C THR A 138 -28.18 3.17 -0.41
N ASP A 139 -28.59 3.20 0.84
CA ASP A 139 -29.71 2.42 1.40
C ASP A 139 -31.09 2.98 1.01
N GLN A 140 -32.15 2.49 1.65
CA GLN A 140 -33.53 2.95 1.42
C GLN A 140 -33.78 4.41 1.85
N ASN A 141 -32.92 4.96 2.70
CA ASN A 141 -32.95 6.36 3.11
C ASN A 141 -32.09 7.26 2.20
N GLY A 142 -31.51 6.69 1.11
CA GLY A 142 -30.58 7.39 0.24
C GLY A 142 -29.22 7.64 0.90
N GLN A 143 -28.85 6.84 1.91
CA GLN A 143 -27.64 7.05 2.70
C GLN A 143 -26.59 5.95 2.50
N ALA A 144 -25.33 6.35 2.44
CA ALA A 144 -24.16 5.49 2.58
C ALA A 144 -23.31 6.00 3.76
N SER A 145 -22.83 5.12 4.62
CA SER A 145 -22.03 5.51 5.77
C SER A 145 -20.73 4.71 5.86
N LEU A 146 -19.67 5.37 6.31
CA LEU A 146 -18.33 4.79 6.42
C LEU A 146 -17.57 5.43 7.58
N HIS A 147 -16.92 4.63 8.41
CA HIS A 147 -15.95 5.14 9.38
C HIS A 147 -14.61 5.41 8.69
N THR A 148 -14.02 6.56 8.95
CA THR A 148 -12.69 6.91 8.44
C THR A 148 -11.81 7.47 9.54
N GLY A 149 -10.50 7.56 9.29
CA GLY A 149 -9.62 8.44 10.06
C GLY A 149 -10.06 9.91 9.94
N ILE A 150 -9.38 10.78 10.67
CA ILE A 150 -9.68 12.22 10.70
C ILE A 150 -8.82 12.94 9.66
N GLY A 151 -9.44 13.40 8.60
CA GLY A 151 -8.84 14.11 7.44
C GLY A 151 -9.92 14.39 6.40
N ASP A 152 -9.71 15.28 5.45
CA ASP A 152 -10.70 15.57 4.41
C ASP A 152 -10.80 14.42 3.41
N MET A 153 -12.00 14.20 2.88
CA MET A 153 -12.26 13.15 1.91
C MET A 153 -13.24 13.64 0.84
N PHE A 154 -12.84 13.49 -0.41
CA PHE A 154 -13.71 13.82 -1.54
C PHE A 154 -14.74 12.71 -1.76
N VAL A 155 -15.97 13.11 -2.07
CA VAL A 155 -17.07 12.19 -2.34
C VAL A 155 -17.56 12.39 -3.78
N TRP A 156 -17.68 11.28 -4.49
CA TRP A 156 -18.29 11.19 -5.80
C TRP A 156 -19.53 10.30 -5.73
N ALA A 157 -20.71 10.85 -6.00
CA ALA A 157 -21.94 10.08 -6.05
C ALA A 157 -22.46 9.98 -7.48
N SER A 158 -23.00 8.81 -7.87
CA SER A 158 -23.56 8.63 -9.22
C SER A 158 -24.72 7.65 -9.26
N SER A 159 -25.68 7.92 -10.15
CA SER A 159 -26.81 7.02 -10.46
C SER A 159 -27.44 7.40 -11.79
N GLY A 160 -27.74 6.40 -12.65
CA GLY A 160 -28.51 6.59 -13.87
C GLY A 160 -27.92 7.58 -14.89
N GLY A 161 -26.58 7.72 -14.95
CA GLY A 161 -25.91 8.67 -15.84
C GLY A 161 -25.82 10.09 -15.29
N SER A 162 -26.27 10.32 -14.06
CA SER A 162 -26.10 11.58 -13.33
C SER A 162 -25.09 11.41 -12.21
N TYR A 163 -24.37 12.48 -11.87
CA TYR A 163 -23.41 12.49 -10.77
C TYR A 163 -23.44 13.81 -9.98
N GLY A 164 -22.84 13.77 -8.83
CA GLY A 164 -22.58 14.94 -7.99
C GLY A 164 -21.39 14.69 -7.11
N THR A 165 -20.84 15.75 -6.57
CA THR A 165 -19.63 15.69 -5.73
C THR A 165 -19.80 16.49 -4.45
N GLY A 166 -18.91 16.22 -3.48
CA GLY A 166 -18.83 16.98 -2.25
C GLY A 166 -17.55 16.71 -1.49
N LEU A 167 -17.29 17.49 -0.48
CA LEU A 167 -16.12 17.34 0.39
C LEU A 167 -16.57 17.12 1.83
N LEU A 168 -16.12 16.01 2.42
CA LEU A 168 -16.23 15.75 3.84
C LEU A 168 -15.07 16.44 4.54
N HIS A 169 -15.36 17.48 5.32
CA HIS A 169 -14.38 18.15 6.16
C HIS A 169 -14.28 17.45 7.51
N THR A 170 -13.08 17.04 7.88
CA THR A 170 -12.91 16.10 8.98
C THR A 170 -11.96 16.57 10.08
N ASP A 171 -12.03 17.81 10.43
CA ASP A 171 -11.29 18.39 11.56
C ASP A 171 -11.90 18.05 12.94
N ARG A 172 -13.07 17.38 12.98
CA ARG A 172 -13.83 17.08 14.20
C ARG A 172 -14.01 15.58 14.42
N ALA A 173 -14.07 15.18 15.66
CA ALA A 173 -14.32 13.79 16.07
C ALA A 173 -15.83 13.40 16.10
N GLU A 174 -16.71 14.28 15.66
CA GLU A 174 -18.15 14.09 15.63
C GLU A 174 -18.58 13.51 14.29
N ASP A 175 -19.73 12.85 14.22
CA ASP A 175 -20.29 12.34 12.97
C ASP A 175 -20.42 13.48 11.94
N CYS A 176 -20.08 13.18 10.70
CA CYS A 176 -20.15 14.14 9.62
C CYS A 176 -21.23 13.76 8.62
N GLU A 177 -22.10 14.69 8.30
CA GLU A 177 -23.15 14.53 7.32
C GLU A 177 -22.87 15.37 6.08
N LEU A 178 -23.02 14.77 4.92
CA LEU A 178 -22.89 15.41 3.62
C LEU A 178 -24.11 15.09 2.76
N VAL A 179 -24.70 16.10 2.15
CA VAL A 179 -25.72 15.89 1.11
C VAL A 179 -25.07 16.14 -0.25
N VAL A 180 -25.14 15.13 -1.12
CA VAL A 180 -24.69 15.23 -2.52
C VAL A 180 -25.89 15.19 -3.43
N THR A 181 -26.02 16.23 -4.27
CA THR A 181 -27.08 16.30 -5.29
C THR A 181 -26.54 15.83 -6.64
N LEU A 182 -27.25 14.95 -7.32
CA LEU A 182 -26.93 14.50 -8.67
C LEU A 182 -27.45 15.53 -9.69
N ASP A 183 -26.72 16.61 -9.89
CA ASP A 183 -27.12 17.75 -10.71
C ASP A 183 -26.30 17.91 -12.00
N HIS A 184 -25.31 17.03 -12.19
CA HIS A 184 -24.53 16.94 -13.42
C HIS A 184 -24.85 15.64 -14.17
N ASN A 185 -24.60 15.61 -15.46
CA ASN A 185 -24.66 14.37 -16.22
C ASN A 185 -23.27 13.94 -16.68
N ASP A 186 -23.07 12.66 -16.95
CA ASP A 186 -21.78 12.01 -17.19
C ASP A 186 -21.04 12.46 -18.46
N THR A 187 -21.68 13.28 -19.29
CA THR A 187 -21.07 13.88 -20.48
C THR A 187 -20.49 15.28 -20.23
N GLU A 188 -20.73 15.84 -19.05
CA GLU A 188 -20.23 17.16 -18.65
C GLU A 188 -18.87 17.06 -17.97
N MET A 189 -17.92 17.84 -18.45
CA MET A 189 -16.66 18.04 -17.73
C MET A 189 -16.88 19.10 -16.63
N MET A 190 -16.49 18.77 -15.42
CA MET A 190 -16.56 19.67 -14.29
C MET A 190 -15.13 20.14 -13.93
N ASP A 191 -14.97 21.45 -13.83
CA ASP A 191 -13.74 22.07 -13.32
C ASP A 191 -13.97 22.36 -11.83
N ILE A 192 -13.19 21.71 -10.95
CA ILE A 192 -13.34 21.80 -9.50
C ILE A 192 -12.03 22.27 -8.91
N ASP A 193 -12.09 23.36 -8.18
CA ASP A 193 -11.02 23.79 -7.28
C ASP A 193 -11.31 23.24 -5.87
N ILE A 194 -10.42 22.36 -5.38
CA ILE A 194 -10.63 21.64 -4.13
C ILE A 194 -9.42 21.85 -3.22
N ASP A 195 -9.67 22.34 -2.02
CA ASP A 195 -8.69 22.39 -0.94
C ASP A 195 -8.91 21.18 -0.01
N ILE A 196 -7.94 20.26 0.03
CA ILE A 196 -7.99 19.03 0.82
C ILE A 196 -6.91 19.07 1.88
N ASN A 197 -7.32 18.99 3.14
CA ASN A 197 -6.40 18.89 4.26
C ASN A 197 -6.07 17.40 4.52
N PRO A 198 -4.79 16.98 4.38
CA PRO A 198 -4.40 15.63 4.72
C PRO A 198 -4.53 15.38 6.23
N PRO A 199 -4.72 14.12 6.67
CA PRO A 199 -4.80 13.80 8.09
C PRO A 199 -3.55 14.24 8.83
N ALA A 200 -3.75 14.89 9.97
CA ALA A 200 -2.68 15.18 10.92
C ALA A 200 -2.14 13.87 11.53
N PRO A 201 -0.85 13.84 11.96
CA PRO A 201 -0.35 12.69 12.70
C PRO A 201 -1.20 12.44 13.93
N GLY A 202 -1.72 11.22 14.04
CA GLY A 202 -2.47 10.74 15.19
C GLY A 202 -1.60 9.95 16.15
N ARG A 203 -2.22 9.45 17.23
CA ARG A 203 -1.58 8.52 18.14
C ARG A 203 -2.06 7.10 17.83
N ILE A 204 -1.11 6.20 17.60
CA ILE A 204 -1.41 4.77 17.52
C ILE A 204 -1.70 4.25 18.94
N PRO A 205 -2.67 3.34 19.12
CA PRO A 205 -3.14 2.91 20.45
C PRO A 205 -2.08 2.29 21.37
N ALA A 206 -0.96 1.83 20.84
CA ALA A 206 0.12 1.24 21.62
C ALA A 206 1.44 2.01 21.42
N GLU A 207 2.00 2.52 22.48
CA GLU A 207 3.36 3.03 22.50
C GLU A 207 4.30 1.86 22.79
N ALA A 208 5.35 1.73 21.96
CA ALA A 208 6.42 0.79 22.23
C ALA A 208 7.20 1.20 23.48
N SER A 209 7.68 0.23 24.23
CA SER A 209 8.54 0.50 25.39
C SER A 209 9.86 1.16 24.95
N GLU A 210 10.48 1.97 25.81
CA GLU A 210 11.81 2.55 25.55
C GLU A 210 12.86 1.47 25.21
N ALA A 211 12.76 0.31 25.87
CA ALA A 211 13.65 -0.82 25.62
C ALA A 211 13.45 -1.39 24.21
N ALA A 212 12.19 -1.52 23.74
CA ALA A 212 11.88 -1.98 22.39
C ALA A 212 12.34 -0.97 21.32
N VAL A 213 12.15 0.33 21.55
CA VAL A 213 12.67 1.38 20.66
C VAL A 213 14.19 1.31 20.53
N ALA A 214 14.92 1.14 21.66
CA ALA A 214 16.37 1.00 21.65
C ALA A 214 16.82 -0.29 20.95
N ALA A 215 16.16 -1.43 21.20
CA ALA A 215 16.44 -2.69 20.53
C ALA A 215 16.21 -2.62 19.02
N ASN A 216 15.12 -1.98 18.61
CA ASN A 216 14.81 -1.77 17.19
C ASN A 216 15.85 -0.91 16.48
N LYS A 217 16.30 0.15 17.10
CA LYS A 217 17.38 0.99 16.56
C LYS A 217 18.66 0.20 16.31
N LEU A 218 19.04 -0.68 17.24
CA LEU A 218 20.21 -1.57 17.07
C LEU A 218 19.99 -2.57 15.93
N ARG A 219 18.79 -3.15 15.83
CA ARG A 219 18.42 -4.07 14.75
C ARG A 219 18.53 -3.38 13.39
N LEU A 220 17.94 -2.21 13.22
CA LEU A 220 18.00 -1.42 11.98
C LEU A 220 19.44 -1.08 11.59
N ALA A 221 20.26 -0.65 12.55
CA ALA A 221 21.68 -0.38 12.30
C ALA A 221 22.43 -1.63 11.82
N ARG A 222 22.10 -2.81 12.37
CA ARG A 222 22.68 -4.09 11.93
C ARG A 222 22.22 -4.46 10.51
N GLU A 223 20.93 -4.30 10.21
CA GLU A 223 20.38 -4.54 8.87
C GLU A 223 21.00 -3.62 7.83
N ASP A 224 21.15 -2.34 8.14
CA ASP A 224 21.85 -1.38 7.29
C ASP A 224 23.30 -1.80 7.03
N SER A 225 24.01 -2.26 8.07
CA SER A 225 25.37 -2.76 7.94
C SER A 225 25.47 -3.98 7.03
N LEU A 226 24.52 -4.94 7.15
CA LEU A 226 24.44 -6.11 6.29
C LEU A 226 24.13 -5.73 4.84
N ARG A 227 23.17 -4.81 4.64
CA ARG A 227 22.81 -4.30 3.31
C ARG A 227 23.98 -3.58 2.65
N LEU A 228 24.66 -2.71 3.39
CA LEU A 228 25.85 -2.00 2.87
C LEU A 228 26.99 -2.96 2.55
N ALA A 229 27.24 -3.95 3.40
CA ALA A 229 28.22 -5.00 3.12
C ALA A 229 27.86 -5.80 1.86
N TYR A 230 26.60 -6.14 1.67
CA TYR A 230 26.13 -6.83 0.47
C TYR A 230 26.26 -5.95 -0.77
N THR A 231 25.79 -4.71 -0.74
CA THR A 231 25.89 -3.80 -1.90
C THR A 231 27.32 -3.43 -2.24
N ALA A 232 28.25 -3.41 -1.27
CA ALA A 232 29.67 -3.24 -1.51
C ALA A 232 30.30 -4.39 -2.32
N THR A 233 29.63 -5.54 -2.41
CA THR A 233 30.06 -6.64 -3.28
C THR A 233 29.70 -6.43 -4.74
N PHE A 234 28.85 -5.45 -5.07
CA PHE A 234 28.41 -5.20 -6.43
C PHE A 234 29.54 -4.65 -7.31
N THR A 235 29.45 -4.92 -8.58
CA THR A 235 30.32 -4.32 -9.58
C THR A 235 29.87 -2.88 -9.84
N ASP A 236 30.82 -1.98 -9.90
CA ASP A 236 30.65 -0.56 -10.26
C ASP A 236 31.58 -0.17 -11.43
N GLU A 237 31.50 1.06 -11.86
CA GLU A 237 32.31 1.57 -12.99
C GLU A 237 33.82 1.52 -12.69
N VAL A 238 34.23 1.59 -11.42
CA VAL A 238 35.65 1.62 -11.02
C VAL A 238 36.25 0.22 -11.11
N ASN A 239 35.53 -0.82 -10.70
CA ASN A 239 36.05 -2.18 -10.58
C ASN A 239 35.59 -3.14 -11.71
N ALA A 240 34.71 -2.70 -12.62
CA ALA A 240 34.13 -3.56 -13.65
C ALA A 240 35.17 -4.19 -14.57
N ALA A 241 36.15 -3.43 -15.03
CA ALA A 241 37.19 -3.92 -15.95
C ALA A 241 38.11 -4.95 -15.26
N GLU A 242 38.50 -4.69 -14.02
CA GLU A 242 39.29 -5.63 -13.22
C GLU A 242 38.53 -6.93 -12.95
N ARG A 243 37.29 -6.82 -12.55
CA ARG A 243 36.42 -7.97 -12.27
C ARG A 243 36.08 -8.78 -13.52
N LEU A 244 35.91 -8.13 -14.67
CA LEU A 244 35.72 -8.81 -15.94
C LEU A 244 36.91 -9.69 -16.26
N GLY A 245 38.13 -9.13 -16.21
CA GLY A 245 39.38 -9.84 -16.46
C GLY A 245 39.52 -10.38 -17.89
N LEU A 246 38.81 -9.80 -18.84
CA LEU A 246 38.84 -10.12 -20.26
C LEU A 246 39.27 -8.89 -21.03
N ALA A 247 40.30 -9.03 -21.91
CA ALA A 247 40.66 -8.02 -22.89
C ALA A 247 39.99 -8.38 -24.25
N THR A 248 38.91 -7.72 -24.56
CA THR A 248 38.11 -7.96 -25.75
C THR A 248 37.59 -6.66 -26.35
N GLU A 249 37.26 -6.65 -27.64
CA GLU A 249 36.60 -5.53 -28.30
C GLU A 249 35.20 -5.21 -27.72
N TYR A 250 34.62 -6.15 -26.95
CA TYR A 250 33.33 -5.99 -26.29
C TYR A 250 33.43 -5.60 -24.80
N SER A 251 34.62 -5.18 -24.33
CA SER A 251 34.89 -4.91 -22.91
C SER A 251 33.89 -3.96 -22.27
N ASP A 252 33.51 -2.86 -22.93
CA ASP A 252 32.57 -1.87 -22.41
C ASP A 252 31.16 -2.47 -22.23
N ALA A 253 30.68 -3.23 -23.21
CA ALA A 253 29.39 -3.91 -23.15
C ALA A 253 29.37 -4.98 -22.07
N ALA A 254 30.46 -5.74 -21.91
CA ALA A 254 30.60 -6.76 -20.86
C ALA A 254 30.67 -6.16 -19.47
N CYS A 255 31.42 -5.07 -19.27
CA CYS A 255 31.46 -4.33 -18.01
C CYS A 255 30.08 -3.81 -17.61
N LYS A 256 29.31 -3.30 -18.57
CA LYS A 256 27.93 -2.86 -18.30
C LYS A 256 27.05 -4.00 -17.82
N GLN A 257 27.15 -5.20 -18.39
CA GLN A 257 26.39 -6.35 -17.92
C GLN A 257 26.75 -6.74 -16.48
N LEU A 258 28.03 -6.66 -16.08
CA LEU A 258 28.45 -6.90 -14.70
C LEU A 258 27.88 -5.87 -13.72
N ILE A 259 27.82 -4.61 -14.11
CA ILE A 259 27.23 -3.53 -13.30
C ILE A 259 25.73 -3.74 -13.14
N ASP A 260 25.04 -4.09 -14.22
CA ASP A 260 23.59 -4.33 -14.22
C ASP A 260 23.21 -5.59 -13.42
N ALA A 261 24.11 -6.58 -13.37
CA ALA A 261 23.90 -7.83 -12.61
C ALA A 261 23.93 -7.65 -11.08
N LYS A 262 24.42 -6.52 -10.55
CA LYS A 262 24.49 -6.28 -9.09
C LYS A 262 25.20 -7.42 -8.34
N GLY A 263 24.47 -8.13 -7.45
CA GLY A 263 24.99 -9.25 -6.66
C GLY A 263 25.34 -10.50 -7.47
N ASN A 264 24.67 -10.69 -8.62
CA ASN A 264 24.85 -11.85 -9.50
C ASN A 264 26.02 -11.70 -10.50
N TRP A 265 26.85 -10.68 -10.34
CA TRP A 265 27.90 -10.38 -11.31
C TRP A 265 28.89 -11.53 -11.56
N ARG A 266 29.09 -12.45 -10.58
CA ARG A 266 30.00 -13.59 -10.73
C ARG A 266 29.49 -14.59 -11.74
N GLU A 267 28.21 -14.93 -11.70
CA GLU A 267 27.56 -15.87 -12.63
C GLU A 267 27.55 -15.30 -14.04
N ILE A 268 27.20 -14.01 -14.15
CA ILE A 268 27.21 -13.30 -15.45
C ILE A 268 28.63 -13.23 -16.01
N ARG A 269 29.63 -12.97 -15.16
CA ARG A 269 31.05 -13.02 -15.58
C ARG A 269 31.45 -14.42 -16.09
N GLU A 270 31.14 -15.46 -15.33
CA GLU A 270 31.47 -16.85 -15.72
C GLU A 270 30.84 -17.23 -17.06
N PHE A 271 29.57 -16.84 -17.27
CA PHE A 271 28.91 -17.01 -18.54
C PHE A 271 29.66 -16.29 -19.68
N MET A 272 30.02 -15.02 -19.49
CA MET A 272 30.75 -14.25 -20.52
C MET A 272 32.15 -14.82 -20.78
N VAL A 273 32.85 -15.30 -19.77
CA VAL A 273 34.17 -15.97 -19.94
C VAL A 273 34.02 -17.21 -20.80
N LYS A 274 33.05 -18.08 -20.47
CA LYS A 274 32.76 -19.29 -21.26
C LYS A 274 32.35 -18.97 -22.70
N ALA A 275 31.57 -17.92 -22.90
CA ALA A 275 31.19 -17.46 -24.24
C ALA A 275 32.41 -16.97 -25.01
N ASN A 276 33.33 -16.20 -24.40
CA ASN A 276 34.54 -15.72 -24.98
C ASN A 276 35.50 -16.88 -25.40
N ASP A 277 35.65 -17.88 -24.55
CA ASP A 277 36.48 -19.06 -24.78
C ASP A 277 35.98 -19.92 -25.97
N ASN A 278 34.75 -19.71 -26.39
CA ASN A 278 34.12 -20.39 -27.53
C ASN A 278 33.87 -19.45 -28.73
N ASP A 279 34.44 -18.25 -28.74
CA ASP A 279 34.27 -17.23 -29.79
C ASP A 279 32.78 -16.78 -29.97
N LEU A 280 31.98 -16.85 -28.90
CA LEU A 280 30.55 -16.54 -28.88
C LEU A 280 30.19 -15.36 -27.95
N LEU A 281 31.19 -14.53 -27.57
CA LEU A 281 30.94 -13.45 -26.60
C LEU A 281 29.91 -12.44 -27.09
N ARG A 282 29.92 -12.10 -28.39
CA ARG A 282 28.95 -11.18 -28.99
C ARG A 282 27.52 -11.69 -28.85
N GLU A 283 27.32 -12.95 -29.23
CA GLU A 283 26.02 -13.63 -29.14
C GLU A 283 25.55 -13.76 -27.68
N GLY A 284 26.47 -14.06 -26.78
CA GLY A 284 26.20 -14.11 -25.34
C GLY A 284 25.76 -12.75 -24.79
N LEU A 285 26.41 -11.66 -25.18
CA LEU A 285 26.01 -10.31 -24.79
C LEU A 285 24.64 -9.91 -25.34
N GLU A 286 24.35 -10.25 -26.61
CA GLU A 286 23.01 -10.02 -27.17
C GLU A 286 21.95 -10.83 -26.43
N MET A 287 22.23 -12.05 -26.03
CA MET A 287 21.32 -12.86 -25.20
C MET A 287 21.07 -12.20 -23.83
N LEU A 288 22.12 -11.74 -23.13
CA LEU A 288 21.96 -11.07 -21.84
C LEU A 288 21.10 -9.81 -21.94
N LYS A 289 21.15 -9.07 -23.03
CA LYS A 289 20.30 -7.88 -23.26
C LYS A 289 18.81 -8.21 -23.39
N THR A 290 18.44 -9.44 -23.71
CA THR A 290 17.05 -9.88 -23.81
C THR A 290 16.43 -10.25 -22.45
N LEU A 291 17.27 -10.45 -21.43
CA LEU A 291 16.81 -10.77 -20.08
C LEU A 291 16.22 -9.56 -19.38
N SER A 292 15.24 -9.82 -18.53
CA SER A 292 14.72 -8.77 -17.66
C SER A 292 15.76 -8.38 -16.60
N ARG A 293 15.61 -7.18 -16.03
CA ARG A 293 16.49 -6.74 -14.92
C ARG A 293 16.46 -7.71 -13.73
N LYS A 294 15.34 -8.38 -13.51
CA LYS A 294 15.20 -9.37 -12.45
C LYS A 294 16.05 -10.60 -12.77
N ASP A 295 15.91 -11.14 -13.98
CA ASP A 295 16.60 -12.37 -14.39
C ASP A 295 18.14 -12.21 -14.44
N ILE A 296 18.64 -11.00 -14.71
CA ILE A 296 20.09 -10.73 -14.66
C ILE A 296 20.62 -10.68 -13.21
N ARG A 297 19.80 -10.23 -12.25
CA ARG A 297 20.20 -10.00 -10.85
C ARG A 297 20.04 -11.20 -9.94
N ASP A 298 19.18 -12.14 -10.32
CA ASP A 298 18.84 -13.36 -9.60
C ASP A 298 19.61 -14.59 -10.17
#